data_7db34564003b1d1be7038219d63c76dc
#
_entry.id   7db34564003b1d1be7038219d63c76dc
#
_cell.length_a   1.000
_cell.length_b   1.000
_cell.length_c   1.000
_cell.angle_alpha   90.00
_cell.angle_beta   90.00
_cell.angle_gamma   90.00
#
_symmetry.space_group_name_H-M   'P 1'
#
loop_
_entity.id
_entity.type
_entity.pdbx_description
1 polymer ?
#
loop_
_entity_poly.entity_id
_entity_poly.type
_entity_poly.pdbx_seq_one_letter_code
_entity_poly.pdbx_strand_id
1 'polypeptide(L)'
;MNILLVEDDDTAIDTCKEYAGDYNKTAIELEVAKNVSEALNILNLKDIDCAIIDLRLGNIPDAGNEVANKIKEICLRIPAVAYTGTPDNVHAPFVKVFYRDQYNYNQVFDYLHNLNKTGIKDVLGKTGWIETEINNFFNSVFPAQADDWVCCADEIDEQELLQLRLSLLKTVILHLENYLQNQSRDINECKSFFAECYVFNRSPILTTGAILRRSSDRKYFIVMSPACDLVVRPGGGRNVDMLTLCELKAIEDFGAKKRFAEEPGISNNLKEKLNPVLANKKNQYHWLPPIADFSGGFVDFTKVCCEKIDGYDRTYSMLQYKVSPPFVKNILARFSSYYARQGQPDLQTKSFIKQLTPNNVPNN
;
A
#
# COMPACT_ATOMS: atom_id res chain seq x y z
N MET A 1 -2.26 17.12 -19.43
CA MET A 1 -1.20 16.39 -18.71
C MET A 1 0.14 16.74 -19.34
N ASN A 2 1.04 17.33 -18.56
CA ASN A 2 2.35 17.81 -19.04
C ASN A 2 3.38 16.69 -18.86
N ILE A 3 3.88 16.15 -19.96
CA ILE A 3 4.80 15.01 -19.96
C ILE A 3 6.18 15.49 -20.44
N LEU A 4 7.21 15.21 -19.65
CA LEU A 4 8.59 15.28 -20.12
C LEU A 4 8.93 14.02 -20.92
N LEU A 5 9.22 14.18 -22.20
CA LEU A 5 9.76 13.12 -23.06
C LEU A 5 11.28 13.32 -23.14
N VAL A 6 12.05 12.36 -22.67
CA VAL A 6 13.51 12.34 -22.78
C VAL A 6 13.90 11.30 -23.83
N GLU A 7 14.24 11.78 -25.03
CA GLU A 7 14.46 10.99 -26.23
C GLU A 7 15.30 11.78 -27.22
N ASP A 8 16.32 11.19 -27.82
CA ASP A 8 17.19 11.87 -28.79
C ASP A 8 16.91 11.52 -30.25
N ASP A 9 16.19 10.42 -30.48
CA ASP A 9 15.77 10.01 -31.85
C ASP A 9 14.57 10.84 -32.33
N ASP A 10 14.78 11.67 -33.34
CA ASP A 10 13.73 12.52 -33.92
C ASP A 10 12.54 11.71 -34.43
N THR A 11 12.75 10.49 -34.94
CA THR A 11 11.68 9.61 -35.42
C THR A 11 10.80 9.13 -34.26
N ALA A 12 11.42 8.76 -33.13
CA ALA A 12 10.71 8.36 -31.92
C ALA A 12 9.97 9.55 -31.30
N ILE A 13 10.56 10.74 -31.30
CA ILE A 13 9.92 11.97 -30.84
C ILE A 13 8.69 12.30 -31.68
N ASP A 14 8.80 12.26 -33.02
CA ASP A 14 7.68 12.59 -33.91
C ASP A 14 6.56 11.55 -33.78
N THR A 15 6.91 10.27 -33.66
CA THR A 15 5.94 9.21 -33.35
C THR A 15 5.22 9.48 -32.02
N CYS A 16 5.94 9.83 -30.96
CA CYS A 16 5.33 10.16 -29.68
C CYS A 16 4.37 11.35 -29.77
N LYS A 17 4.74 12.40 -30.54
CA LYS A 17 3.88 13.58 -30.76
C LYS A 17 2.59 13.22 -31.52
N GLU A 18 2.68 12.35 -32.54
CA GLU A 18 1.51 11.86 -33.25
C GLU A 18 0.55 11.13 -32.32
N TYR A 19 1.06 10.17 -31.55
CA TYR A 19 0.25 9.47 -30.55
C TYR A 19 -0.34 10.40 -29.48
N ALA A 20 0.41 11.43 -29.05
CA ALA A 20 -0.08 12.41 -28.08
C ALA A 20 -1.20 13.28 -28.66
N GLY A 21 -1.11 13.66 -29.94
CA GLY A 21 -2.16 14.40 -30.65
C GLY A 21 -3.47 13.62 -30.83
N ASP A 22 -3.35 12.31 -31.04
CA ASP A 22 -4.49 11.42 -31.22
C ASP A 22 -5.06 10.88 -29.87
N TYR A 23 -4.42 11.15 -28.75
CA TYR A 23 -4.84 10.63 -27.45
C TYR A 23 -6.11 11.33 -26.94
N ASN A 24 -7.19 10.57 -26.75
CA ASN A 24 -8.54 11.11 -26.53
C ASN A 24 -9.00 11.18 -25.07
N LYS A 25 -8.25 10.61 -24.10
CA LYS A 25 -8.67 10.59 -22.70
C LYS A 25 -8.33 11.87 -21.94
N THR A 26 -7.28 12.56 -22.35
CA THR A 26 -6.85 13.87 -21.82
C THR A 26 -5.92 14.54 -22.81
N ALA A 27 -5.90 15.87 -22.83
CA ALA A 27 -4.89 16.61 -23.60
C ALA A 27 -3.49 16.32 -23.04
N ILE A 28 -2.54 16.03 -23.92
CA ILE A 28 -1.14 15.81 -23.59
C ILE A 28 -0.31 16.96 -24.17
N GLU A 29 0.45 17.61 -23.30
CA GLU A 29 1.48 18.58 -23.67
C GLU A 29 2.84 17.92 -23.47
N LEU A 30 3.62 17.81 -24.54
CA LEU A 30 4.94 17.18 -24.53
C LEU A 30 6.03 18.24 -24.44
N GLU A 31 6.86 18.11 -23.42
CA GLU A 31 8.14 18.81 -23.28
C GLU A 31 9.25 17.85 -23.64
N VAL A 32 9.98 18.16 -24.73
CA VAL A 32 10.99 17.26 -25.28
C VAL A 32 12.37 17.68 -24.84
N ALA A 33 13.15 16.73 -24.33
CA ALA A 33 14.56 16.87 -24.03
C ALA A 33 15.38 15.79 -24.75
N LYS A 34 16.43 16.18 -25.43
CA LYS A 34 17.30 15.25 -26.17
C LYS A 34 18.51 14.76 -25.36
N ASN A 35 18.73 15.34 -24.19
CA ASN A 35 19.82 14.99 -23.30
C ASN A 35 19.49 15.33 -21.84
N VAL A 36 20.36 14.87 -20.94
CA VAL A 36 20.20 15.06 -19.49
C VAL A 36 20.08 16.53 -19.10
N SER A 37 20.93 17.41 -19.68
CA SER A 37 20.96 18.84 -19.34
C SER A 37 19.66 19.55 -19.71
N GLU A 38 19.11 19.27 -20.89
CA GLU A 38 17.82 19.79 -21.32
C GLU A 38 16.66 19.29 -20.42
N ALA A 39 16.67 17.99 -20.08
CA ALA A 39 15.68 17.41 -19.18
C ALA A 39 15.68 18.12 -17.82
N LEU A 40 16.85 18.33 -17.23
CA LEU A 40 16.97 19.02 -15.93
C LEU A 40 16.52 20.49 -16.02
N ASN A 41 16.83 21.17 -17.11
CA ASN A 41 16.37 22.54 -17.32
C ASN A 41 14.85 22.63 -17.39
N ILE A 42 14.21 21.73 -18.14
CA ILE A 42 12.73 21.66 -18.23
C ILE A 42 12.13 21.37 -16.85
N LEU A 43 12.65 20.39 -16.12
CA LEU A 43 12.18 20.02 -14.77
C LEU A 43 12.30 21.16 -13.74
N ASN A 44 13.25 22.08 -13.93
CA ASN A 44 13.42 23.23 -13.07
C ASN A 44 12.46 24.39 -13.41
N LEU A 45 12.10 24.55 -14.69
CA LEU A 45 11.36 25.71 -15.17
C LEU A 45 9.87 25.44 -15.39
N LYS A 46 9.48 24.17 -15.60
CA LYS A 46 8.11 23.81 -15.96
C LYS A 46 7.48 22.87 -14.92
N ASP A 47 6.17 22.95 -14.82
CA ASP A 47 5.37 22.05 -13.99
C ASP A 47 5.05 20.77 -14.78
N ILE A 48 5.80 19.72 -14.53
CA ILE A 48 5.71 18.41 -15.19
C ILE A 48 4.88 17.46 -14.31
N ASP A 49 3.96 16.73 -14.93
CA ASP A 49 3.12 15.74 -14.25
C ASP A 49 3.79 14.36 -14.19
N CYS A 50 4.51 13.98 -15.26
CA CYS A 50 5.23 12.71 -15.34
C CYS A 50 6.30 12.76 -16.42
N ALA A 51 7.19 11.74 -16.44
CA ALA A 51 8.26 11.65 -17.43
C ALA A 51 8.26 10.28 -18.14
N ILE A 52 8.49 10.31 -19.45
CA ILE A 52 8.79 9.15 -20.30
C ILE A 52 10.26 9.29 -20.69
N ILE A 53 11.07 8.30 -20.37
CA ILE A 53 12.54 8.40 -20.50
C ILE A 53 13.05 7.20 -21.27
N ASP A 54 13.74 7.44 -22.39
CA ASP A 54 14.60 6.40 -22.97
C ASP A 54 15.85 6.23 -22.14
N LEU A 55 16.29 5.00 -21.95
CA LEU A 55 17.51 4.70 -21.20
C LEU A 55 18.76 5.13 -21.95
N ARG A 56 18.76 4.99 -23.27
CA ARG A 56 19.88 5.32 -24.12
C ARG A 56 19.64 6.67 -24.81
N LEU A 57 20.53 7.63 -24.56
CA LEU A 57 20.51 8.92 -25.24
C LEU A 57 21.83 9.08 -26.02
N GLY A 58 21.76 9.09 -27.34
CA GLY A 58 22.90 9.11 -28.23
C GLY A 58 23.80 7.89 -28.05
N ASN A 59 25.07 8.16 -27.73
CA ASN A 59 26.06 7.10 -27.48
C ASN A 59 26.20 6.71 -26.00
N ILE A 60 25.37 7.27 -25.10
CA ILE A 60 25.43 7.03 -23.65
C ILE A 60 24.33 6.03 -23.25
N PRO A 61 24.70 4.77 -22.92
CA PRO A 61 23.71 3.71 -22.68
C PRO A 61 22.81 3.92 -21.48
N ASP A 62 23.27 4.69 -20.48
CA ASP A 62 22.61 4.82 -19.17
C ASP A 62 22.17 6.26 -18.85
N ALA A 63 22.15 7.15 -19.84
CA ALA A 63 21.81 8.57 -19.64
C ALA A 63 20.39 8.75 -19.08
N GLY A 64 19.42 7.91 -19.47
CA GLY A 64 18.07 7.94 -18.93
C GLY A 64 18.01 7.58 -17.45
N ASN A 65 18.86 6.67 -16.98
CA ASN A 65 18.97 6.38 -15.54
C ASN A 65 19.47 7.60 -14.75
N GLU A 66 20.36 8.40 -15.33
CA GLU A 66 20.84 9.64 -14.71
C GLU A 66 19.70 10.65 -14.55
N VAL A 67 18.85 10.84 -15.57
CA VAL A 67 17.68 11.72 -15.49
C VAL A 67 16.74 11.27 -14.37
N ALA A 68 16.40 9.97 -14.31
CA ALA A 68 15.50 9.44 -13.28
C ALA A 68 16.10 9.56 -11.87
N ASN A 69 17.41 9.37 -11.72
CA ASN A 69 18.10 9.59 -10.44
C ASN A 69 18.09 11.08 -10.05
N LYS A 70 18.26 11.99 -11.00
CA LYS A 70 18.15 13.43 -10.73
C LYS A 70 16.75 13.86 -10.32
N ILE A 71 15.69 13.34 -10.95
CA ILE A 71 14.31 13.55 -10.51
C ILE A 71 14.15 13.17 -9.03
N LYS A 72 14.71 12.03 -8.62
CA LYS A 72 14.73 11.57 -7.23
C LYS A 72 15.52 12.50 -6.31
N GLU A 73 16.73 12.90 -6.71
CA GLU A 73 17.62 13.75 -5.91
C GLU A 73 17.01 15.13 -5.62
N ILE A 74 16.36 15.75 -6.62
CA ILE A 74 15.71 17.06 -6.46
C ILE A 74 14.30 16.95 -5.86
N CYS A 75 13.91 15.77 -5.41
CA CYS A 75 12.65 15.48 -4.70
C CYS A 75 11.40 15.99 -5.45
N LEU A 76 11.38 15.96 -6.79
CA LEU A 76 10.20 16.39 -7.56
C LEU A 76 8.98 15.50 -7.35
N ARG A 77 9.18 14.24 -6.97
CA ARG A 77 8.11 13.26 -6.71
C ARG A 77 7.14 13.10 -7.89
N ILE A 78 7.63 13.26 -9.12
CA ILE A 78 6.88 12.96 -10.34
C ILE A 78 7.15 11.53 -10.80
N PRO A 79 6.14 10.81 -11.29
CA PRO A 79 6.33 9.47 -11.82
C PRO A 79 7.19 9.50 -13.08
N ALA A 80 8.27 8.71 -13.10
CA ALA A 80 9.08 8.47 -14.29
C ALA A 80 8.90 7.02 -14.74
N VAL A 81 8.62 6.82 -16.03
CA VAL A 81 8.60 5.50 -16.68
C VAL A 81 9.75 5.40 -17.66
N ALA A 82 10.38 4.22 -17.76
CA ALA A 82 11.30 3.94 -18.85
C ALA A 82 10.50 3.40 -20.05
N TYR A 83 10.82 3.91 -21.26
CA TYR A 83 10.27 3.39 -22.52
C TYR A 83 11.44 3.10 -23.47
N THR A 84 11.88 1.85 -23.49
CA THR A 84 13.19 1.51 -24.05
C THR A 84 13.18 0.20 -24.85
N GLY A 85 14.11 0.10 -25.80
CA GLY A 85 14.45 -1.14 -26.51
C GLY A 85 15.50 -1.99 -25.81
N THR A 86 16.15 -1.51 -24.72
CA THR A 86 17.24 -2.18 -24.01
C THR A 86 16.90 -2.41 -22.54
N PRO A 87 16.18 -3.49 -22.20
CA PRO A 87 15.63 -3.73 -20.87
C PRO A 87 16.66 -4.02 -19.77
N ASP A 88 17.84 -4.50 -20.13
CA ASP A 88 18.82 -5.01 -19.16
C ASP A 88 19.57 -3.90 -18.39
N ASN A 89 19.39 -2.64 -18.77
CA ASN A 89 20.10 -1.48 -18.21
C ASN A 89 19.28 -0.62 -17.25
N VAL A 90 18.20 -1.14 -16.68
CA VAL A 90 17.34 -0.39 -15.73
C VAL A 90 17.93 -0.44 -14.33
N HIS A 91 18.50 0.68 -13.86
CA HIS A 91 19.10 0.79 -12.52
C HIS A 91 18.50 1.93 -11.68
N ALA A 92 17.71 2.81 -12.30
CA ALA A 92 17.07 3.94 -11.64
C ALA A 92 15.65 3.61 -11.15
N PRO A 93 15.07 4.43 -10.25
CA PRO A 93 13.78 4.19 -9.64
C PRO A 93 12.61 4.56 -10.55
N PHE A 94 12.45 3.88 -11.66
CA PHE A 94 11.27 4.01 -12.51
C PHE A 94 10.05 3.36 -11.84
N VAL A 95 8.88 3.99 -11.98
CA VAL A 95 7.62 3.40 -11.49
C VAL A 95 7.18 2.22 -12.36
N LYS A 96 7.57 2.21 -13.64
CA LYS A 96 7.36 1.10 -14.57
C LYS A 96 8.35 1.18 -15.73
N VAL A 97 8.67 0.01 -16.28
CA VAL A 97 9.45 -0.14 -17.51
C VAL A 97 8.55 -0.68 -18.61
N PHE A 98 8.54 -0.01 -19.75
CA PHE A 98 7.83 -0.42 -20.96
C PHE A 98 8.86 -0.75 -22.05
N TYR A 99 8.70 -1.92 -22.65
CA TYR A 99 9.55 -2.37 -23.75
C TYR A 99 8.95 -1.97 -25.09
N ARG A 100 9.73 -1.34 -25.96
CA ARG A 100 9.24 -0.80 -27.26
C ARG A 100 8.68 -1.87 -28.19
N ASP A 101 9.12 -3.12 -28.06
CA ASP A 101 8.62 -4.27 -28.82
C ASP A 101 7.28 -4.80 -28.33
N GLN A 102 6.87 -4.49 -27.10
CA GLN A 102 5.66 -5.01 -26.47
C GLN A 102 4.57 -3.95 -26.26
N TYR A 103 4.94 -2.67 -26.15
CA TYR A 103 4.05 -1.59 -25.81
C TYR A 103 4.17 -0.44 -26.81
N ASN A 104 3.04 0.17 -27.17
CA ASN A 104 2.99 1.43 -27.91
C ASN A 104 2.77 2.63 -26.97
N TYR A 105 2.90 3.85 -27.49
CA TYR A 105 2.72 5.07 -26.69
C TYR A 105 1.32 5.22 -26.10
N ASN A 106 0.25 4.75 -26.73
CA ASN A 106 -1.10 4.79 -26.16
C ASN A 106 -1.17 4.02 -24.84
N GLN A 107 -0.52 2.86 -24.75
CA GLN A 107 -0.50 2.05 -23.52
C GLN A 107 0.33 2.71 -22.42
N VAL A 108 1.40 3.42 -22.79
CA VAL A 108 2.21 4.23 -21.85
C VAL A 108 1.37 5.41 -21.35
N PHE A 109 0.69 6.13 -22.25
CA PHE A 109 -0.18 7.24 -21.88
C PHE A 109 -1.37 6.79 -21.02
N ASP A 110 -1.96 5.64 -21.31
CA ASP A 110 -3.03 5.06 -20.50
C ASP A 110 -2.56 4.78 -19.07
N TYR A 111 -1.37 4.25 -18.94
CA TYR A 111 -0.78 4.01 -17.62
C TYR A 111 -0.53 5.31 -16.87
N LEU A 112 0.10 6.30 -17.51
CA LEU A 112 0.41 7.60 -16.91
C LEU A 112 -0.86 8.39 -16.59
N HIS A 113 -1.86 8.37 -17.46
CA HIS A 113 -3.16 8.98 -17.21
C HIS A 113 -3.84 8.38 -15.99
N ASN A 114 -3.89 7.04 -15.87
CA ASN A 114 -4.46 6.37 -14.72
C ASN A 114 -3.66 6.64 -13.44
N LEU A 115 -2.33 6.70 -13.54
CA LEU A 115 -1.47 7.05 -12.41
C LEU A 115 -1.70 8.50 -11.95
N ASN A 116 -1.83 9.44 -12.88
CA ASN A 116 -2.15 10.84 -12.55
C ASN A 116 -3.53 10.97 -11.90
N LYS A 117 -4.53 10.18 -12.34
CA LYS A 117 -5.87 10.11 -11.70
C LYS A 117 -5.84 9.63 -10.25
N THR A 118 -4.77 8.98 -9.79
CA THR A 118 -4.62 8.66 -8.35
C THR A 118 -4.42 9.89 -7.47
N GLY A 119 -4.17 11.06 -8.07
CA GLY A 119 -3.85 12.29 -7.33
C GLY A 119 -2.45 12.28 -6.72
N ILE A 120 -1.53 11.45 -7.22
CA ILE A 120 -0.19 11.34 -6.63
C ILE A 120 0.54 12.68 -6.55
N LYS A 121 0.39 13.54 -7.58
CA LYS A 121 0.95 14.89 -7.60
C LYS A 121 0.24 15.81 -6.60
N ASP A 122 -1.09 15.72 -6.51
CA ASP A 122 -1.90 16.52 -5.60
C ASP A 122 -1.57 16.19 -4.13
N VAL A 123 -1.21 14.94 -3.83
CA VAL A 123 -0.86 14.51 -2.47
C VAL A 123 0.62 14.72 -2.17
N LEU A 124 1.52 14.28 -3.06
CA LEU A 124 2.97 14.19 -2.80
C LEU A 124 3.80 15.28 -3.51
N GLY A 125 3.23 16.04 -4.44
CA GLY A 125 3.95 17.07 -5.20
C GLY A 125 4.48 18.20 -4.31
N LYS A 126 5.34 19.07 -4.85
CA LYS A 126 5.96 20.20 -4.12
C LYS A 126 4.93 21.15 -3.50
N THR A 127 3.77 21.29 -4.10
CA THR A 127 2.64 22.10 -3.63
C THR A 127 1.45 21.22 -3.23
N GLY A 128 1.69 19.94 -3.02
CA GLY A 128 0.66 18.97 -2.67
C GLY A 128 0.19 19.09 -1.23
N TRP A 129 -0.82 18.32 -0.89
CA TRP A 129 -1.48 18.40 0.42
C TRP A 129 -0.51 18.17 1.58
N ILE A 130 0.42 17.22 1.48
CA ILE A 130 1.39 16.95 2.55
C ILE A 130 2.30 18.15 2.78
N GLU A 131 2.87 18.73 1.72
CA GLU A 131 3.75 19.91 1.86
C GLU A 131 2.96 21.11 2.39
N THR A 132 1.73 21.32 1.92
CA THR A 132 0.86 22.38 2.41
C THR A 132 0.59 22.23 3.90
N GLU A 133 0.25 21.01 4.36
CA GLU A 133 -0.05 20.78 5.77
C GLU A 133 1.20 20.81 6.67
N ILE A 134 2.38 20.39 6.16
CA ILE A 134 3.64 20.58 6.88
C ILE A 134 3.96 22.09 7.03
N ASN A 135 3.73 22.88 5.99
CA ASN A 135 3.91 24.32 6.06
C ASN A 135 2.89 24.97 7.03
N ASN A 136 1.64 24.51 7.04
CA ASN A 136 0.64 24.97 8.00
C ASN A 136 1.04 24.63 9.44
N PHE A 137 1.51 23.40 9.67
CA PHE A 137 2.04 23.00 10.97
C PHE A 137 3.18 23.93 11.41
N PHE A 138 4.18 24.13 10.55
CA PHE A 138 5.35 24.94 10.85
C PHE A 138 5.01 26.39 11.14
N ASN A 139 4.10 27.00 10.36
CA ASN A 139 3.79 28.43 10.47
C ASN A 139 2.70 28.76 11.50
N SER A 140 1.80 27.83 11.81
CA SER A 140 0.62 28.10 12.63
C SER A 140 0.57 27.31 13.95
N VAL A 141 1.08 26.08 13.97
CA VAL A 141 1.02 25.19 15.14
C VAL A 141 2.33 25.21 15.92
N PHE A 142 3.44 24.98 15.23
CA PHE A 142 4.76 24.90 15.85
C PHE A 142 5.14 26.15 16.67
N PRO A 143 4.87 27.41 16.23
CA PRO A 143 5.21 28.58 17.00
C PRO A 143 4.56 28.64 18.39
N ALA A 144 3.35 28.08 18.52
CA ALA A 144 2.67 28.02 19.82
C ALA A 144 3.31 27.01 20.80
N GLN A 145 4.14 26.10 20.30
CA GLN A 145 4.82 25.06 21.08
C GLN A 145 6.35 25.21 21.08
N ALA A 146 6.87 26.26 20.42
CA ALA A 146 8.30 26.41 20.19
C ALA A 146 9.10 26.47 21.51
N ASP A 147 8.61 27.23 22.49
CA ASP A 147 9.25 27.40 23.79
C ASP A 147 9.30 26.08 24.57
N ASP A 148 8.25 25.25 24.48
CA ASP A 148 8.22 23.92 25.10
C ASP A 148 9.30 22.99 24.45
N TRP A 149 9.42 23.02 23.13
CA TRP A 149 10.45 22.25 22.43
C TRP A 149 11.87 22.73 22.74
N VAL A 150 12.07 24.05 22.89
CA VAL A 150 13.36 24.62 23.29
C VAL A 150 13.70 24.20 24.72
N CYS A 151 12.76 24.27 25.66
CA CYS A 151 12.94 23.82 27.03
C CYS A 151 13.32 22.35 27.10
N CYS A 152 12.61 21.48 26.35
CA CYS A 152 12.96 20.06 26.26
C CYS A 152 14.37 19.82 25.71
N ALA A 153 14.81 20.64 24.74
CA ALA A 153 16.14 20.51 24.13
C ALA A 153 17.27 20.96 25.06
N ASP A 154 17.01 21.90 25.97
CA ASP A 154 17.99 22.41 26.93
C ASP A 154 18.25 21.44 28.10
N GLU A 155 17.28 20.57 28.41
CA GLU A 155 17.33 19.64 29.53
C GLU A 155 17.93 18.25 29.18
N ILE A 156 18.18 17.96 27.88
CA ILE A 156 18.59 16.62 27.41
C ILE A 156 20.05 16.57 26.96
N ASP A 157 20.64 15.38 27.05
CA ASP A 157 21.97 15.12 26.54
C ASP A 157 21.96 14.72 25.03
N GLU A 158 23.18 14.58 24.45
CA GLU A 158 23.30 14.21 23.04
C GLU A 158 22.69 12.85 22.70
N GLN A 159 22.58 11.92 23.65
CA GLN A 159 22.00 10.59 23.43
C GLN A 159 20.47 10.66 23.32
N GLU A 160 19.86 11.60 24.01
CA GLU A 160 18.42 11.82 24.02
C GLU A 160 17.93 12.69 22.84
N LEU A 161 18.84 13.39 22.14
CA LEU A 161 18.51 14.23 20.99
C LEU A 161 17.75 13.47 19.88
N LEU A 162 18.10 12.20 19.64
CA LEU A 162 17.37 11.36 18.67
C LEU A 162 15.92 11.14 19.11
N GLN A 163 15.69 10.95 20.41
CA GLN A 163 14.33 10.76 20.94
C GLN A 163 13.49 12.04 20.80
N LEU A 164 14.08 13.19 21.04
CA LEU A 164 13.43 14.49 20.83
C LEU A 164 13.01 14.68 19.35
N ARG A 165 13.94 14.42 18.42
CA ARG A 165 13.66 14.47 16.96
C ARG A 165 12.55 13.52 16.56
N LEU A 166 12.55 12.29 17.09
CA LEU A 166 11.49 11.31 16.82
C LEU A 166 10.15 11.76 17.44
N SER A 167 10.18 12.45 18.58
CA SER A 167 8.96 13.01 19.19
C SER A 167 8.38 14.14 18.36
N LEU A 168 9.21 15.04 17.85
CA LEU A 168 8.78 16.08 16.92
C LEU A 168 8.19 15.47 15.64
N LEU A 169 8.85 14.45 15.06
CA LEU A 169 8.32 13.74 13.90
C LEU A 169 6.95 13.11 14.19
N LYS A 170 6.76 12.50 15.35
CA LYS A 170 5.45 11.96 15.77
C LYS A 170 4.39 13.06 15.85
N THR A 171 4.73 14.22 16.36
CA THR A 171 3.81 15.37 16.44
C THR A 171 3.36 15.82 15.04
N VAL A 172 4.29 15.91 14.08
CA VAL A 172 3.95 16.19 12.67
C VAL A 172 3.04 15.11 12.07
N ILE A 173 3.34 13.83 12.31
CA ILE A 173 2.50 12.71 11.82
C ILE A 173 1.09 12.80 12.41
N LEU A 174 0.95 13.08 13.71
CA LEU A 174 -0.36 13.25 14.36
C LEU A 174 -1.14 14.44 13.81
N HIS A 175 -0.46 15.53 13.46
CA HIS A 175 -1.08 16.64 12.78
C HIS A 175 -1.64 16.26 11.41
N LEU A 176 -0.85 15.55 10.59
CA LEU A 176 -1.30 15.04 9.30
C LEU A 176 -2.46 14.04 9.45
N GLU A 177 -2.42 13.18 10.47
CA GLU A 177 -3.53 12.24 10.75
C GLU A 177 -4.82 13.00 11.12
N ASN A 178 -4.72 14.03 11.96
CA ASN A 178 -5.86 14.89 12.31
C ASN A 178 -6.42 15.64 11.09
N TYR A 179 -5.56 16.16 10.24
CA TYR A 179 -5.96 16.77 8.97
C TYR A 179 -6.75 15.77 8.10
N LEU A 180 -6.23 14.57 7.91
CA LEU A 180 -6.88 13.50 7.13
C LEU A 180 -8.25 13.12 7.73
N GLN A 181 -8.37 13.03 9.05
CA GLN A 181 -9.63 12.74 9.73
C GLN A 181 -10.67 13.85 9.50
N ASN A 182 -10.25 15.12 9.47
CA ASN A 182 -11.14 16.22 9.19
C ASN A 182 -11.62 16.23 7.74
N GLN A 183 -10.75 15.94 6.77
CA GLN A 183 -11.14 15.81 5.36
C GLN A 183 -12.12 14.66 5.12
N SER A 184 -11.97 13.55 5.83
CA SER A 184 -12.83 12.37 5.66
C SER A 184 -14.23 12.52 6.26
N ARG A 185 -14.48 13.52 7.11
CA ARG A 185 -15.82 13.77 7.72
C ARG A 185 -16.90 14.14 6.70
N ASP A 186 -16.50 14.78 5.60
CA ASP A 186 -17.42 15.23 4.55
C ASP A 186 -17.72 14.12 3.51
N ILE A 187 -17.07 12.96 3.62
CA ILE A 187 -17.27 11.84 2.73
C ILE A 187 -18.21 10.83 3.39
N ASN A 188 -19.48 10.82 2.97
CA ASN A 188 -20.53 9.97 3.56
C ASN A 188 -20.28 8.45 3.45
N GLU A 189 -19.42 8.00 2.53
CA GLU A 189 -18.99 6.59 2.40
C GLU A 189 -17.50 6.55 2.03
N CYS A 190 -16.63 6.49 3.02
CA CYS A 190 -15.20 6.25 2.77
C CYS A 190 -14.96 4.75 2.58
N LYS A 191 -14.69 4.33 1.34
CA LYS A 191 -14.29 2.95 1.04
C LYS A 191 -12.76 2.88 0.97
N SER A 192 -12.16 2.00 1.77
CA SER A 192 -10.73 1.73 1.67
C SER A 192 -10.37 1.04 0.36
N PHE A 193 -9.25 1.43 -0.22
CA PHE A 193 -8.68 0.80 -1.40
C PHE A 193 -7.71 -0.32 -1.01
N PHE A 194 -7.51 -1.29 -1.91
CA PHE A 194 -6.65 -2.44 -1.66
C PHE A 194 -5.21 -2.07 -1.29
N ALA A 195 -4.70 -0.98 -1.87
CA ALA A 195 -3.36 -0.48 -1.58
C ALA A 195 -3.17 -0.07 -0.10
N GLU A 196 -4.24 0.35 0.59
CA GLU A 196 -4.21 0.74 2.01
C GLU A 196 -4.03 -0.45 2.96
N CYS A 197 -4.30 -1.67 2.48
CA CYS A 197 -4.19 -2.88 3.30
C CYS A 197 -2.76 -3.16 3.75
N TYR A 198 -1.76 -2.58 3.10
CA TYR A 198 -0.36 -2.91 3.34
C TYR A 198 0.53 -1.70 3.53
N VAL A 199 1.57 -1.90 4.34
CA VAL A 199 2.68 -0.95 4.49
C VAL A 199 3.97 -1.65 4.10
N PHE A 200 4.82 -0.94 3.35
CA PHE A 200 6.15 -1.44 3.00
C PHE A 200 7.08 -1.43 4.22
N ASN A 201 7.70 -2.55 4.49
CA ASN A 201 8.61 -2.74 5.63
C ASN A 201 10.06 -2.76 5.13
N ARG A 202 10.72 -1.60 5.12
CA ARG A 202 12.10 -1.47 4.65
C ARG A 202 13.10 -2.29 5.47
N SER A 203 12.84 -2.39 6.76
CA SER A 203 13.64 -3.21 7.69
C SER A 203 12.69 -4.23 8.29
N PRO A 204 12.71 -5.49 7.85
CA PRO A 204 11.75 -6.49 8.28
C PRO A 204 11.93 -6.80 9.77
N ILE A 205 11.21 -6.05 10.59
CA ILE A 205 11.08 -6.30 12.02
C ILE A 205 9.84 -7.17 12.22
N LEU A 206 10.02 -8.28 12.92
CA LEU A 206 8.92 -9.15 13.28
C LEU A 206 7.90 -8.40 14.15
N THR A 207 6.70 -8.24 13.65
CA THR A 207 5.62 -7.51 14.31
C THR A 207 4.26 -8.10 13.96
N THR A 208 3.24 -7.77 14.72
CA THR A 208 1.85 -8.15 14.42
C THR A 208 1.47 -7.70 13.01
N GLY A 209 0.82 -8.59 12.26
CA GLY A 209 0.45 -8.32 10.88
C GLY A 209 1.56 -8.56 9.85
N ALA A 210 2.77 -8.96 10.27
CA ALA A 210 3.80 -9.41 9.34
C ALA A 210 3.34 -10.68 8.62
N ILE A 211 3.63 -10.76 7.32
CA ILE A 211 3.32 -11.93 6.49
C ILE A 211 4.59 -12.75 6.33
N LEU A 212 4.50 -14.00 6.71
CA LEU A 212 5.58 -14.98 6.63
C LEU A 212 5.25 -16.01 5.56
N ARG A 213 6.26 -16.44 4.80
CA ARG A 213 6.15 -17.52 3.84
C ARG A 213 7.00 -18.70 4.30
N ARG A 214 6.38 -19.84 4.52
CA ARG A 214 7.09 -21.06 4.93
C ARG A 214 7.91 -21.63 3.77
N SER A 215 9.16 -21.98 4.03
CA SER A 215 10.11 -22.45 3.01
C SER A 215 9.74 -23.82 2.43
N SER A 216 9.20 -24.73 3.27
CA SER A 216 8.94 -26.13 2.91
C SER A 216 7.80 -26.33 1.90
N ASP A 217 6.70 -25.58 2.02
CA ASP A 217 5.49 -25.74 1.21
C ASP A 217 4.98 -24.44 0.58
N ARG A 218 5.73 -23.35 0.80
CA ARG A 218 5.45 -22.00 0.27
C ARG A 218 4.12 -21.38 0.73
N LYS A 219 3.50 -21.91 1.78
CA LYS A 219 2.31 -21.33 2.37
C LYS A 219 2.60 -20.04 3.11
N TYR A 220 1.60 -19.19 3.14
CA TYR A 220 1.67 -17.91 3.83
C TYR A 220 1.01 -17.98 5.20
N PHE A 221 1.54 -17.20 6.13
CA PHE A 221 1.05 -17.06 7.49
C PHE A 221 1.07 -15.58 7.88
N ILE A 222 0.11 -15.16 8.70
CA ILE A 222 0.13 -13.84 9.32
C ILE A 222 0.48 -13.97 10.80
N VAL A 223 1.32 -13.07 11.29
CA VAL A 223 1.68 -12.98 12.71
C VAL A 223 0.54 -12.34 13.48
N MET A 224 0.00 -13.08 14.46
CA MET A 224 -1.10 -12.67 15.32
C MET A 224 -0.66 -12.29 16.73
N SER A 225 0.56 -12.64 17.16
CA SER A 225 1.09 -12.24 18.46
C SER A 225 1.03 -10.73 18.66
N PRO A 226 0.67 -10.23 19.84
CA PRO A 226 0.64 -8.80 20.16
C PRO A 226 2.00 -8.13 19.93
N ALA A 227 2.00 -6.89 19.48
CA ALA A 227 3.24 -6.17 19.19
C ALA A 227 4.13 -5.98 20.44
N CYS A 228 3.51 -5.76 21.61
CA CYS A 228 4.22 -5.63 22.89
C CYS A 228 5.01 -6.89 23.29
N ASP A 229 4.58 -8.07 22.81
CA ASP A 229 5.24 -9.35 23.12
C ASP A 229 6.42 -9.60 22.16
N LEU A 230 6.40 -8.99 20.99
CA LEU A 230 7.41 -9.16 19.94
C LEU A 230 8.57 -8.16 20.04
N VAL A 231 8.41 -7.08 20.80
CA VAL A 231 9.45 -6.06 20.98
C VAL A 231 10.63 -6.64 21.73
N VAL A 232 11.83 -6.49 21.15
CA VAL A 232 13.09 -6.79 21.81
C VAL A 232 13.37 -5.68 22.84
N ARG A 233 13.50 -6.04 24.08
CA ARG A 233 13.76 -5.10 25.20
C ARG A 233 15.24 -4.77 25.33
N PRO A 234 15.59 -3.66 26.00
CA PRO A 234 16.96 -3.44 26.46
C PRO A 234 17.40 -4.65 27.28
N GLY A 235 18.42 -5.38 26.83
CA GLY A 235 18.84 -6.65 27.44
C GLY A 235 18.55 -7.90 26.59
N GLY A 236 17.93 -7.75 25.41
CA GLY A 236 17.79 -8.78 24.37
C GLY A 236 16.62 -9.74 24.52
N GLY A 237 15.80 -9.65 25.59
CA GLY A 237 14.65 -10.52 25.81
C GLY A 237 13.34 -10.02 25.17
N ARG A 238 12.40 -10.95 24.96
CA ARG A 238 10.98 -10.69 24.60
C ARG A 238 10.07 -11.19 25.70
N ASN A 239 8.77 -10.79 25.66
CA ASN A 239 7.81 -11.27 26.66
C ASN A 239 7.38 -12.72 26.42
N VAL A 240 7.52 -13.23 25.22
CA VAL A 240 7.07 -14.56 24.79
C VAL A 240 8.14 -15.24 23.95
N ASP A 241 8.19 -16.56 24.06
CA ASP A 241 9.09 -17.40 23.26
C ASP A 241 8.42 -17.99 22.01
N MET A 242 7.10 -17.80 21.90
CA MET A 242 6.28 -18.42 20.86
C MET A 242 5.55 -17.36 20.02
N LEU A 243 5.59 -17.55 18.71
CA LEU A 243 4.76 -16.82 17.75
C LEU A 243 3.41 -17.50 17.60
N THR A 244 2.34 -16.72 17.63
CA THR A 244 1.03 -17.17 17.18
C THR A 244 0.87 -16.79 15.71
N LEU A 245 0.63 -17.77 14.85
CA LEU A 245 0.49 -17.64 13.42
C LEU A 245 -0.88 -18.16 12.96
N CYS A 246 -1.51 -17.46 12.01
CA CYS A 246 -2.66 -17.99 11.28
C CYS A 246 -2.24 -18.28 9.83
N GLU A 247 -2.59 -19.49 9.33
CA GLU A 247 -2.36 -19.85 7.92
C GLU A 247 -3.26 -18.99 7.01
N LEU A 248 -2.72 -18.55 5.89
CA LEU A 248 -3.50 -17.96 4.82
C LEU A 248 -3.91 -19.02 3.81
N LYS A 249 -5.20 -19.20 3.68
CA LYS A 249 -5.79 -20.10 2.69
C LYS A 249 -5.80 -19.40 1.32
N ALA A 250 -5.26 -20.06 0.30
CA ALA A 250 -5.26 -19.53 -1.05
C ALA A 250 -6.68 -19.43 -1.63
N ILE A 251 -6.90 -18.53 -2.58
CA ILE A 251 -8.21 -18.36 -3.23
C ILE A 251 -8.60 -19.64 -4.01
N GLU A 252 -7.61 -20.35 -4.51
CA GLU A 252 -7.76 -21.63 -5.22
C GLU A 252 -8.37 -22.73 -4.34
N ASP A 253 -8.12 -22.69 -3.04
CA ASP A 253 -8.67 -23.65 -2.07
C ASP A 253 -10.19 -23.51 -1.89
N PHE A 254 -10.79 -22.41 -2.38
CA PHE A 254 -12.23 -22.23 -2.46
C PHE A 254 -12.83 -22.72 -3.79
N GLY A 255 -12.03 -23.42 -4.62
CA GLY A 255 -12.43 -23.94 -5.92
C GLY A 255 -12.35 -22.91 -7.05
N ALA A 256 -11.74 -21.76 -6.79
CA ALA A 256 -11.34 -20.81 -7.82
C ALA A 256 -10.09 -21.34 -8.50
N LYS A 257 -10.25 -22.05 -9.62
CA LYS A 257 -9.10 -22.37 -10.46
C LYS A 257 -8.56 -21.06 -11.03
N LYS A 258 -7.25 -20.80 -10.91
CA LYS A 258 -6.56 -19.81 -11.75
C LYS A 258 -6.73 -20.28 -13.20
N ARG A 259 -7.73 -19.77 -13.90
CA ARG A 259 -7.77 -19.87 -15.36
C ARG A 259 -6.85 -18.78 -15.89
N PHE A 260 -5.61 -19.16 -16.15
CA PHE A 260 -4.75 -18.42 -17.04
C PHE A 260 -5.26 -18.63 -18.45
N ALA A 261 -5.58 -17.53 -19.10
CA ALA A 261 -5.93 -17.36 -20.52
C ALA A 261 -7.12 -18.22 -21.00
N GLU A 262 -8.09 -17.57 -21.51
CA GLU A 262 -9.05 -17.86 -22.60
C GLU A 262 -10.52 -17.55 -22.33
N GLU A 263 -10.97 -17.26 -21.09
CA GLU A 263 -12.31 -16.68 -20.91
C GLU A 263 -12.35 -15.61 -19.80
N PRO A 264 -12.79 -14.40 -20.08
CA PRO A 264 -13.02 -13.38 -19.05
C PRO A 264 -14.34 -13.69 -18.33
N GLY A 265 -14.25 -14.31 -17.16
CA GLY A 265 -15.44 -14.45 -16.33
C GLY A 265 -15.33 -15.50 -15.23
N ILE A 266 -15.36 -15.02 -13.99
CA ILE A 266 -15.66 -15.89 -12.83
C ILE A 266 -17.11 -16.34 -12.95
N SER A 267 -17.40 -17.65 -12.92
CA SER A 267 -18.77 -18.16 -12.98
C SER A 267 -19.64 -17.59 -11.86
N ASN A 268 -20.94 -17.38 -12.12
CA ASN A 268 -21.85 -16.81 -11.10
C ASN A 268 -21.87 -17.63 -9.81
N ASN A 269 -21.81 -18.96 -9.90
CA ASN A 269 -21.73 -19.85 -8.72
C ASN A 269 -20.48 -19.59 -7.87
N LEU A 270 -19.32 -19.28 -8.50
CA LEU A 270 -18.10 -18.95 -7.79
C LEU A 270 -18.15 -17.54 -7.18
N LYS A 271 -18.77 -16.58 -7.86
CA LYS A 271 -19.03 -15.23 -7.29
C LYS A 271 -19.89 -15.32 -6.04
N GLU A 272 -20.97 -16.10 -6.06
CA GLU A 272 -21.85 -16.29 -4.90
C GLU A 272 -21.13 -16.92 -3.71
N LYS A 273 -20.19 -17.84 -3.95
CA LYS A 273 -19.38 -18.46 -2.89
C LYS A 273 -18.31 -17.51 -2.33
N LEU A 274 -17.68 -16.70 -3.19
CA LEU A 274 -16.60 -15.81 -2.81
C LEU A 274 -17.09 -14.49 -2.18
N ASN A 275 -18.18 -13.92 -2.68
CA ASN A 275 -18.68 -12.63 -2.19
C ASN A 275 -18.83 -12.55 -0.67
N PRO A 276 -19.42 -13.54 0.04
CA PRO A 276 -19.52 -13.49 1.48
C PRO A 276 -18.16 -13.56 2.19
N VAL A 277 -17.18 -14.21 1.58
CA VAL A 277 -15.82 -14.33 2.16
C VAL A 277 -15.03 -13.05 1.91
N LEU A 278 -15.05 -12.52 0.68
CA LEU A 278 -14.43 -11.26 0.31
C LEU A 278 -15.02 -10.08 1.10
N ALA A 279 -16.33 -10.09 1.33
CA ALA A 279 -17.02 -9.10 2.16
C ALA A 279 -16.85 -9.33 3.67
N ASN A 280 -15.97 -10.26 4.08
CA ASN A 280 -15.72 -10.60 5.49
C ASN A 280 -16.97 -11.03 6.29
N LYS A 281 -18.02 -11.54 5.63
CA LYS A 281 -19.25 -12.04 6.26
C LYS A 281 -19.13 -13.45 6.86
N LYS A 282 -18.05 -14.18 6.53
CA LYS A 282 -17.72 -15.48 7.13
C LYS A 282 -16.78 -15.27 8.32
N ASN A 283 -17.24 -15.57 9.51
CA ASN A 283 -16.52 -15.27 10.76
C ASN A 283 -15.16 -15.97 10.89
N GLN A 284 -14.97 -17.10 10.21
CA GLN A 284 -13.73 -17.89 10.27
C GLN A 284 -12.63 -17.39 9.33
N TYR A 285 -12.95 -16.46 8.42
CA TYR A 285 -12.01 -15.97 7.42
C TYR A 285 -11.91 -14.45 7.42
N HIS A 286 -10.73 -13.93 7.11
CA HIS A 286 -10.53 -12.54 6.76
C HIS A 286 -9.75 -12.43 5.45
N TRP A 287 -10.30 -11.72 4.47
CA TRP A 287 -9.67 -11.58 3.18
C TRP A 287 -8.54 -10.55 3.18
N LEU A 288 -7.42 -10.92 2.57
CA LEU A 288 -6.29 -10.04 2.25
C LEU A 288 -6.11 -9.97 0.73
N PRO A 289 -6.15 -8.77 0.12
CA PRO A 289 -5.96 -8.61 -1.31
C PRO A 289 -4.53 -8.96 -1.77
N PRO A 290 -4.31 -9.23 -3.07
CA PRO A 290 -2.96 -9.42 -3.60
C PRO A 290 -2.15 -8.12 -3.59
N ILE A 291 -0.82 -8.25 -3.45
CA ILE A 291 0.16 -7.16 -3.59
C ILE A 291 1.50 -7.71 -4.06
N ALA A 292 2.07 -7.12 -5.09
CA ALA A 292 3.36 -7.54 -5.68
C ALA A 292 3.41 -9.06 -5.93
N ASP A 293 4.36 -9.77 -5.32
CA ASP A 293 4.54 -11.22 -5.40
C ASP A 293 3.63 -12.03 -4.44
N PHE A 294 2.91 -11.36 -3.55
CA PHE A 294 1.92 -12.00 -2.67
C PHE A 294 0.56 -12.07 -3.37
N SER A 295 0.10 -13.27 -3.66
CA SER A 295 -1.16 -13.52 -4.38
C SER A 295 -2.43 -13.19 -3.59
N GLY A 296 -2.30 -12.69 -2.36
CA GLY A 296 -3.42 -12.54 -1.45
C GLY A 296 -3.89 -13.86 -0.86
N GLY A 297 -4.99 -13.83 -0.10
CA GLY A 297 -5.57 -15.03 0.49
C GLY A 297 -6.54 -14.72 1.61
N PHE A 298 -6.93 -15.75 2.34
CA PHE A 298 -7.85 -15.66 3.47
C PHE A 298 -7.15 -16.12 4.73
N VAL A 299 -7.00 -15.22 5.70
CA VAL A 299 -6.57 -15.60 7.07
C VAL A 299 -7.60 -16.59 7.60
N ASP A 300 -7.17 -17.82 7.83
CA ASP A 300 -8.05 -18.90 8.32
C ASP A 300 -7.92 -19.02 9.84
N PHE A 301 -8.85 -18.46 10.57
CA PHE A 301 -8.85 -18.49 12.04
C PHE A 301 -9.03 -19.90 12.63
N THR A 302 -9.36 -20.90 11.80
CA THR A 302 -9.40 -22.30 12.24
C THR A 302 -8.03 -22.97 12.22
N LYS A 303 -7.04 -22.34 11.53
CA LYS A 303 -5.70 -22.86 11.34
C LYS A 303 -4.66 -22.00 12.03
N VAL A 304 -4.64 -22.09 13.34
CA VAL A 304 -3.68 -21.41 14.19
C VAL A 304 -2.57 -22.39 14.55
N CYS A 305 -1.33 -21.93 14.47
CA CYS A 305 -0.17 -22.66 14.96
C CYS A 305 0.73 -21.76 15.78
N CYS A 306 1.55 -22.37 16.62
CA CYS A 306 2.56 -21.67 17.40
C CYS A 306 3.94 -22.15 16.95
N GLU A 307 4.86 -21.19 16.77
CA GLU A 307 6.25 -21.44 16.38
C GLU A 307 7.19 -20.73 17.35
N LYS A 308 8.38 -21.30 17.59
CA LYS A 308 9.40 -20.62 18.39
C LYS A 308 9.86 -19.35 17.70
N ILE A 309 9.97 -18.26 18.45
CA ILE A 309 10.50 -16.99 17.92
C ILE A 309 11.96 -17.18 17.52
N ASP A 310 12.75 -17.86 18.34
CA ASP A 310 14.14 -18.12 18.03
C ASP A 310 14.28 -19.13 16.90
N GLY A 311 14.83 -18.66 15.79
CA GLY A 311 15.05 -19.49 14.61
C GLY A 311 13.85 -19.61 13.65
N TYR A 312 12.78 -18.81 13.83
CA TYR A 312 11.66 -18.77 12.88
C TYR A 312 12.13 -18.45 11.44
N ASP A 313 13.16 -17.63 11.31
CA ASP A 313 13.78 -17.22 10.05
C ASP A 313 14.44 -18.37 9.26
N ARG A 314 14.72 -19.49 9.91
CA ARG A 314 15.17 -20.73 9.25
C ARG A 314 14.02 -21.44 8.55
N THR A 315 12.81 -21.28 9.04
CA THR A 315 11.60 -21.96 8.54
C THR A 315 10.77 -21.04 7.65
N TYR A 316 10.79 -19.74 7.94
CA TYR A 316 9.96 -18.76 7.25
C TYR A 316 10.82 -17.61 6.71
N SER A 317 10.44 -17.10 5.54
CA SER A 317 10.88 -15.81 5.02
C SER A 317 9.80 -14.77 5.25
N MET A 318 10.17 -13.57 5.74
CA MET A 318 9.26 -12.46 5.93
C MET A 318 9.12 -11.69 4.62
N LEU A 319 7.89 -11.33 4.25
CA LEU A 319 7.65 -10.44 3.12
C LEU A 319 8.04 -8.99 3.47
N GLN A 320 8.36 -8.22 2.43
CA GLN A 320 8.63 -6.77 2.57
C GLN A 320 7.38 -5.95 2.84
N TYR A 321 6.20 -6.57 2.84
CA TYR A 321 4.92 -5.95 3.12
C TYR A 321 4.34 -6.54 4.40
N LYS A 322 3.76 -5.69 5.22
CA LYS A 322 2.95 -6.10 6.38
C LYS A 322 1.56 -5.49 6.26
N VAL A 323 0.59 -6.13 6.87
CA VAL A 323 -0.76 -5.59 6.94
C VAL A 323 -0.75 -4.26 7.72
N SER A 324 -1.42 -3.24 7.19
CA SER A 324 -1.44 -1.92 7.82
C SER A 324 -2.22 -1.90 9.13
N PRO A 325 -1.90 -1.00 10.08
CA PRO A 325 -2.45 -1.04 11.44
C PRO A 325 -3.98 -1.07 11.54
N PRO A 326 -4.76 -0.32 10.73
CA PRO A 326 -6.22 -0.38 10.81
C PRO A 326 -6.76 -1.78 10.47
N PHE A 327 -6.19 -2.42 9.45
CA PHE A 327 -6.61 -3.77 9.03
C PHE A 327 -6.14 -4.83 10.03
N VAL A 328 -4.94 -4.72 10.58
CA VAL A 328 -4.45 -5.61 11.65
C VAL A 328 -5.39 -5.58 12.85
N LYS A 329 -5.81 -4.37 13.31
CA LYS A 329 -6.76 -4.23 14.42
C LYS A 329 -8.07 -4.96 14.12
N ASN A 330 -8.59 -4.85 12.90
CA ASN A 330 -9.81 -5.54 12.50
C ASN A 330 -9.61 -7.06 12.46
N ILE A 331 -8.49 -7.56 11.92
CA ILE A 331 -8.16 -8.99 11.90
C ILE A 331 -8.12 -9.55 13.32
N LEU A 332 -7.42 -8.87 14.25
CA LEU A 332 -7.32 -9.29 15.64
C LEU A 332 -8.68 -9.29 16.35
N ALA A 333 -9.49 -8.25 16.14
CA ALA A 333 -10.85 -8.19 16.70
C ALA A 333 -11.73 -9.35 16.20
N ARG A 334 -11.68 -9.66 14.89
CA ARG A 334 -12.39 -10.78 14.30
C ARG A 334 -11.88 -12.13 14.79
N PHE A 335 -10.56 -12.28 14.91
CA PHE A 335 -9.92 -13.47 15.47
C PHE A 335 -10.39 -13.71 16.91
N SER A 336 -10.32 -12.70 17.78
CA SER A 336 -10.78 -12.78 19.16
C SER A 336 -12.28 -13.12 19.23
N SER A 337 -13.10 -12.46 18.40
CA SER A 337 -14.54 -12.74 18.31
C SER A 337 -14.82 -14.17 17.83
N TYR A 338 -14.01 -14.69 16.91
CA TYR A 338 -14.14 -16.07 16.44
C TYR A 338 -13.94 -17.08 17.57
N TYR A 339 -12.91 -16.90 18.41
CA TYR A 339 -12.60 -17.80 19.52
C TYR A 339 -13.46 -17.56 20.76
N ALA A 340 -13.99 -16.35 20.95
CA ALA A 340 -14.90 -16.01 22.04
C ALA A 340 -16.33 -16.57 21.85
N ARG A 341 -16.64 -17.17 20.69
CA ARG A 341 -17.96 -17.76 20.44
C ARG A 341 -18.19 -18.93 21.36
N GLN A 342 -19.19 -18.80 22.19
CA GLN A 342 -19.72 -19.92 23.01
C GLN A 342 -20.96 -20.46 22.32
N GLY A 343 -20.98 -21.78 22.12
CA GLY A 343 -22.17 -22.47 21.68
C GLY A 343 -23.23 -22.44 22.83
N GLN A 344 -24.43 -21.99 22.53
CA GLN A 344 -25.54 -22.11 23.43
C GLN A 344 -26.28 -23.40 23.09
N PRO A 345 -26.73 -24.21 24.09
CA PRO A 345 -27.61 -25.32 23.83
C PRO A 345 -28.91 -24.85 23.15
N ASP A 346 -29.44 -25.65 22.24
CA ASP A 346 -30.68 -25.34 21.56
C ASP A 346 -31.81 -25.24 22.57
N LEU A 347 -32.45 -24.09 22.65
CA LEU A 347 -33.58 -23.85 23.50
C LEU A 347 -34.88 -24.28 22.81
N GLN A 348 -35.79 -24.88 23.56
CA GLN A 348 -37.14 -25.20 23.08
C GLN A 348 -38.00 -23.92 22.99
N THR A 349 -37.82 -23.17 21.92
CA THR A 349 -38.48 -21.88 21.67
C THR A 349 -40.01 -22.03 21.50
N LYS A 350 -40.49 -23.21 21.05
CA LYS A 350 -41.93 -23.46 20.82
C LYS A 350 -42.78 -23.28 22.09
N SER A 351 -42.29 -23.68 23.26
CA SER A 351 -42.99 -23.53 24.54
C SER A 351 -43.07 -22.06 24.96
N PHE A 352 -42.00 -21.31 24.72
CA PHE A 352 -41.92 -19.89 25.03
C PHE A 352 -42.80 -19.05 24.10
N ILE A 353 -42.84 -19.36 22.80
CA ILE A 353 -43.71 -18.69 21.83
C ILE A 353 -45.18 -18.88 22.20
N LYS A 354 -45.58 -20.07 22.72
CA LYS A 354 -46.93 -20.29 23.21
C LYS A 354 -47.28 -19.41 24.41
N GLN A 355 -46.34 -19.08 25.27
CA GLN A 355 -46.55 -18.17 26.41
C GLN A 355 -46.71 -16.71 25.99
N LEU A 356 -46.06 -16.31 24.87
CA LEU A 356 -46.17 -14.97 24.32
C LEU A 356 -47.44 -14.76 23.47
N THR A 357 -48.10 -15.81 23.02
CA THR A 357 -49.36 -15.71 22.30
C THR A 357 -50.45 -15.42 23.31
N PRO A 358 -51.22 -14.30 23.22
CA PRO A 358 -52.31 -14.03 24.13
C PRO A 358 -53.29 -15.20 24.08
N ASN A 359 -53.60 -15.79 25.24
CA ASN A 359 -54.70 -16.73 25.34
C ASN A 359 -55.93 -16.01 24.83
N ASN A 360 -56.57 -16.51 23.79
CA ASN A 360 -57.93 -16.10 23.42
C ASN A 360 -58.80 -16.21 24.68
N VAL A 361 -59.13 -15.06 25.27
CA VAL A 361 -60.13 -14.97 26.32
C VAL A 361 -61.43 -15.45 25.67
N PRO A 362 -62.04 -16.48 26.15
CA PRO A 362 -63.40 -16.87 25.63
C PRO A 362 -64.28 -15.69 25.90
N ASN A 363 -64.87 -15.13 24.84
CA ASN A 363 -66.00 -14.21 24.99
C ASN A 363 -67.17 -14.93 25.71
N ASN A 364 -67.46 -14.49 26.92
CA ASN A 364 -68.74 -14.72 27.55
C ASN A 364 -69.76 -13.75 26.98
#